data_f228ed7a07d09d0fd0846eae11b7b612
#
_entry.id   f228ed7a07d09d0fd0846eae11b7b612
#
_cell.length_a   1.000
_cell.length_b   1.000
_cell.length_c   1.000
_cell.angle_alpha   90.00
_cell.angle_beta   90.00
_cell.angle_gamma   90.00
#
_symmetry.space_group_name_H-M   'P 1'
#
loop_
_entity.id
_entity.type
_entity.pdbx_description
1 polymer ?
#
loop_
_entity_poly.entity_id
_entity_poly.type
_entity_poly.pdbx_seq_one_letter_code
_entity_poly.pdbx_strand_id
1 'polypeptide(L)'
;SQVISAVVSFGLIFVGYMMSSICSVISSSGNLLTKILGCYDLYTPLDDFFNGTLSVTGIVYYLSVIALALFLTEQMIQKRRWTISRNMISTSVFSTGMIAIVVALTVVVNLIASALPETYTQIDATSQKLYSITEDTEKYLDTLKDDVTLYVMVNKNSKDDNVDRTLQKYASASKHVKV
;
A
#
# COMPACT_ATOMS: atom_id res chain seq x y z
N SER A 1 12.49 25.77 -13.86
CA SER A 1 13.40 25.10 -14.80
C SER A 1 13.04 23.62 -14.85
N GLN A 2 13.00 22.99 -16.01
CA GLN A 2 12.69 21.57 -16.20
C GLN A 2 13.64 20.68 -15.42
N VAL A 3 14.91 21.05 -15.33
CA VAL A 3 15.94 20.30 -14.58
C VAL A 3 15.61 20.24 -13.09
N ILE A 4 15.22 21.36 -12.49
CA ILE A 4 14.84 21.40 -11.07
C ILE A 4 13.62 20.51 -10.83
N SER A 5 12.62 20.56 -11.72
CA SER A 5 11.44 19.71 -11.60
C SER A 5 11.80 18.22 -11.67
N ALA A 6 12.68 17.84 -12.60
CA ALA A 6 13.14 16.47 -12.74
C ALA A 6 13.89 15.99 -11.49
N VAL A 7 14.82 16.79 -10.96
CA VAL A 7 15.58 16.46 -9.74
C VAL A 7 14.67 16.30 -8.52
N VAL A 8 13.71 17.23 -8.34
CA VAL A 8 12.75 17.16 -7.24
C VAL A 8 11.86 15.93 -7.36
N SER A 9 11.36 15.63 -8.57
CA SER A 9 10.53 14.43 -8.80
C SER A 9 11.30 13.15 -8.52
N PHE A 10 12.55 13.06 -8.98
CA PHE A 10 13.42 11.93 -8.69
C PHE A 10 13.66 11.77 -7.19
N GLY A 11 13.96 12.88 -6.49
CA GLY A 11 14.16 12.86 -5.03
C GLY A 11 12.92 12.39 -4.27
N LEU A 12 11.72 12.83 -4.67
CA LEU A 12 10.47 12.38 -4.07
C LEU A 12 10.25 10.88 -4.28
N ILE A 13 10.42 10.38 -5.50
CA ILE A 13 10.28 8.95 -5.80
C ILE A 13 11.29 8.12 -5.00
N PHE A 14 12.55 8.58 -4.93
CA PHE A 14 13.59 7.90 -4.17
C PHE A 14 13.27 7.84 -2.67
N VAL A 15 12.79 8.93 -2.09
CA VAL A 15 12.33 8.96 -0.69
C VAL A 15 11.17 7.99 -0.47
N GLY A 16 10.18 7.96 -1.37
CA GLY A 16 9.07 7.02 -1.29
C GLY A 16 9.52 5.56 -1.39
N TYR A 17 10.51 5.27 -2.23
CA TYR A 17 11.10 3.93 -2.34
C TYR A 17 11.84 3.49 -1.06
N MET A 18 12.51 4.44 -0.37
CA MET A 18 13.23 4.18 0.88
C MET A 18 12.33 4.25 2.12
N MET A 19 11.06 4.57 1.98
CA MET A 19 10.17 4.91 3.10
C MET A 19 10.01 3.74 4.09
N SER A 20 9.86 2.52 3.60
CA SER A 20 9.77 1.32 4.43
C SER A 20 11.01 1.16 5.33
N SER A 21 12.21 1.32 4.76
CA SER A 21 13.47 1.28 5.50
C SER A 21 13.58 2.41 6.51
N ILE A 22 13.15 3.62 6.16
CA ILE A 22 13.14 4.76 7.08
C ILE A 22 12.19 4.51 8.25
N CYS A 23 11.00 3.99 8.00
CA CYS A 23 10.03 3.65 9.03
C CYS A 23 10.56 2.59 10.00
N SER A 24 11.25 1.57 9.50
CA SER A 24 11.83 0.51 10.33
C SER A 24 12.93 1.02 11.26
N VAL A 25 13.72 2.01 10.82
CA VAL A 25 14.76 2.67 11.63
C VAL A 25 14.14 3.56 12.72
N ILE A 26 13.04 4.28 12.40
CA ILE A 26 12.39 5.19 13.36
C ILE A 26 11.71 4.39 14.47
N SER A 27 11.04 3.31 14.15
CA SER A 27 10.35 2.47 15.15
C SER A 27 10.09 1.06 14.62
N SER A 28 10.71 0.09 15.27
CA SER A 28 10.45 -1.32 15.00
C SER A 28 9.09 -1.81 15.51
N SER A 29 8.45 -1.05 16.40
CA SER A 29 7.14 -1.42 17.00
C SER A 29 5.95 -0.71 16.36
N GLY A 30 6.20 0.21 15.41
CA GLY A 30 5.17 1.03 14.78
C GLY A 30 4.66 2.15 15.70
N ASN A 31 4.91 3.39 15.31
CA ASN A 31 4.39 4.61 15.94
C ASN A 31 3.35 5.25 15.02
N LEU A 32 2.54 6.16 15.54
CA LEU A 32 1.61 6.96 14.74
C LEU A 32 2.35 7.70 13.62
N LEU A 33 3.56 8.15 13.86
CA LEU A 33 4.42 8.81 12.88
C LEU A 33 4.85 7.85 11.76
N THR A 34 5.24 6.61 12.06
CA THR A 34 5.59 5.61 11.05
C THR A 34 4.38 5.18 10.23
N LYS A 35 3.17 5.17 10.82
CA LYS A 35 1.92 4.91 10.08
C LYS A 35 1.61 6.01 9.08
N ILE A 36 1.83 7.28 9.44
CA ILE A 36 1.62 8.41 8.53
C ILE A 36 2.68 8.41 7.43
N LEU A 37 3.94 8.21 7.76
CA LEU A 37 5.03 8.13 6.78
C LEU A 37 4.87 6.92 5.86
N GLY A 38 4.43 5.79 6.36
CA GLY A 38 4.14 4.58 5.60
C GLY A 38 3.02 4.74 4.58
N CYS A 39 2.18 5.79 4.69
CA CYS A 39 1.23 6.11 3.61
C CYS A 39 1.90 6.51 2.29
N TYR A 40 3.19 6.86 2.32
CA TYR A 40 3.98 7.18 1.12
C TYR A 40 5.05 6.13 0.85
N ASP A 41 4.76 4.87 1.10
CA ASP A 41 5.64 3.74 0.79
C ASP A 41 5.38 3.24 -0.63
N LEU A 42 6.32 3.51 -1.53
CA LEU A 42 6.26 3.07 -2.92
C LEU A 42 6.87 1.67 -3.12
N TYR A 43 7.60 1.15 -2.14
CA TYR A 43 8.29 -0.13 -2.30
C TYR A 43 7.39 -1.32 -1.98
N THR A 44 6.73 -1.31 -0.83
CA THR A 44 5.92 -2.45 -0.36
C THR A 44 4.86 -2.92 -1.37
N PRO A 45 4.06 -2.02 -2.00
CA PRO A 45 3.14 -2.47 -3.04
C PRO A 45 3.82 -2.98 -4.32
N LEU A 46 5.06 -2.54 -4.59
CA LEU A 46 5.83 -2.97 -5.75
C LEU A 46 6.41 -4.38 -5.55
N ASP A 47 6.79 -4.71 -4.32
CA ASP A 47 7.35 -6.01 -3.97
C ASP A 47 6.38 -7.16 -4.29
N ASP A 48 5.08 -6.94 -4.10
CA ASP A 48 4.03 -7.88 -4.49
C ASP A 48 4.11 -8.26 -5.98
N PHE A 49 4.32 -7.26 -6.86
CA PHE A 49 4.44 -7.49 -8.29
C PHE A 49 5.75 -8.21 -8.66
N PHE A 50 6.85 -7.92 -7.98
CA PHE A 50 8.12 -8.63 -8.18
C PHE A 50 8.02 -10.10 -7.76
N ASN A 51 7.23 -10.39 -6.74
CA ASN A 51 6.96 -11.75 -6.29
C ASN A 51 5.93 -12.49 -7.19
N GLY A 52 5.42 -11.84 -8.23
CA GLY A 52 4.46 -12.43 -9.16
C GLY A 52 3.04 -12.48 -8.63
N THR A 53 2.72 -11.72 -7.60
CA THR A 53 1.36 -11.54 -7.08
C THR A 53 0.76 -10.23 -7.60
N LEU A 54 -0.42 -10.32 -8.23
CA LEU A 54 -1.21 -9.16 -8.62
C LEU A 54 -2.04 -8.69 -7.42
N SER A 55 -1.57 -7.62 -6.77
CA SER A 55 -2.26 -7.01 -5.64
C SER A 55 -3.19 -5.90 -6.13
N VAL A 56 -4.50 -6.07 -5.95
CA VAL A 56 -5.50 -5.04 -6.22
C VAL A 56 -5.25 -3.81 -5.34
N THR A 57 -4.85 -4.04 -4.08
CA THR A 57 -4.47 -2.97 -3.15
C THR A 57 -3.31 -2.15 -3.69
N GLY A 58 -2.26 -2.80 -4.22
CA GLY A 58 -1.13 -2.14 -4.87
C GLY A 58 -1.55 -1.31 -6.10
N ILE A 59 -2.44 -1.84 -6.94
CA ILE A 59 -2.97 -1.12 -8.11
C ILE A 59 -3.73 0.12 -7.66
N VAL A 60 -4.64 -0.01 -6.70
CA VAL A 60 -5.42 1.12 -6.15
C VAL A 60 -4.49 2.18 -5.56
N TYR A 61 -3.45 1.75 -4.84
CA TYR A 61 -2.44 2.64 -4.29
C TYR A 61 -1.74 3.46 -5.37
N TYR A 62 -1.17 2.84 -6.39
CA TYR A 62 -0.49 3.57 -7.46
C TYR A 62 -1.41 4.48 -8.25
N LEU A 63 -2.62 4.03 -8.57
CA LEU A 63 -3.61 4.87 -9.26
C LEU A 63 -4.00 6.09 -8.41
N SER A 64 -4.15 5.91 -7.11
CA SER A 64 -4.48 7.01 -6.19
C SER A 64 -3.33 8.02 -6.07
N VAL A 65 -2.08 7.57 -6.00
CA VAL A 65 -0.89 8.43 -5.97
C VAL A 65 -0.74 9.19 -7.28
N ILE A 66 -0.94 8.53 -8.43
CA ILE A 66 -0.89 9.18 -9.75
C ILE A 66 -1.99 10.24 -9.85
N ALA A 67 -3.22 9.91 -9.47
CA ALA A 67 -4.34 10.85 -9.49
C ALA A 67 -4.08 12.08 -8.59
N LEU A 68 -3.54 11.85 -7.40
CA LEU A 68 -3.13 12.92 -6.48
C LEU A 68 -2.04 13.81 -7.09
N ALA A 69 -1.01 13.22 -7.69
CA ALA A 69 0.08 13.96 -8.32
C ALA A 69 -0.41 14.81 -9.49
N LEU A 70 -1.30 14.28 -10.34
CA LEU A 70 -1.91 15.00 -11.44
C LEU A 70 -2.78 16.15 -10.92
N PHE A 71 -3.59 15.92 -9.90
CA PHE A 71 -4.42 16.95 -9.28
C PHE A 71 -3.56 18.09 -8.69
N LEU A 72 -2.49 17.75 -7.95
CA LEU A 72 -1.57 18.75 -7.41
C LEU A 72 -0.88 19.55 -8.51
N THR A 73 -0.50 18.90 -9.60
CA THR A 73 0.10 19.56 -10.76
C THR A 73 -0.88 20.56 -11.37
N GLU A 74 -2.14 20.17 -11.55
CA GLU A 74 -3.18 21.06 -12.06
C GLU A 74 -3.38 22.27 -11.14
N GLN A 75 -3.48 22.06 -9.83
CA GLN A 75 -3.60 23.16 -8.84
C GLN A 75 -2.41 24.12 -8.92
N MET A 76 -1.20 23.62 -9.09
CA MET A 76 0.00 24.46 -9.22
C MET A 76 0.00 25.28 -10.51
N ILE A 77 -0.46 24.71 -11.64
CA ILE A 77 -0.60 25.41 -12.90
C ILE A 77 -1.66 26.51 -12.79
N GLN A 78 -2.81 26.20 -12.21
CA GLN A 78 -3.89 27.17 -12.00
C GLN A 78 -3.41 28.34 -11.12
N LYS A 79 -2.69 28.03 -10.03
CA LYS A 79 -2.14 29.06 -9.12
C LYS A 79 -1.18 30.02 -9.83
N ARG A 80 -0.43 29.59 -10.82
CA ARG A 80 0.47 30.47 -11.62
C ARG A 80 -0.30 31.47 -12.51
N ARG A 81 -1.56 31.20 -12.84
CA ARG A 81 -2.40 32.05 -13.70
C ARG A 81 -3.16 33.11 -12.92
N TRP A 82 -3.12 33.07 -11.59
CA TRP A 82 -3.84 34.05 -10.77
C TRP A 82 -3.09 35.37 -10.72
N THR A 83 -3.75 36.43 -11.21
CA THR A 83 -3.27 37.81 -11.04
C THR A 83 -3.54 38.26 -9.61
N ILE A 84 -2.64 39.07 -9.05
CA ILE A 84 -2.72 39.58 -7.68
C ILE A 84 -3.92 40.52 -7.57
N SER A 85 -5.03 40.06 -7.04
CA SER A 85 -6.25 40.83 -6.79
C SER A 85 -6.73 40.60 -5.33
N ARG A 86 -7.47 41.56 -4.80
CA ARG A 86 -7.98 41.56 -3.41
C ARG A 86 -8.89 40.36 -3.07
N ASN A 87 -9.49 39.71 -4.11
CA ASN A 87 -10.28 38.48 -3.96
C ASN A 87 -9.44 37.19 -3.85
N MET A 88 -8.12 37.32 -3.85
CA MET A 88 -7.16 36.19 -3.89
C MET A 88 -7.17 35.36 -2.60
N ILE A 89 -7.49 35.96 -1.46
CA ILE A 89 -7.50 35.25 -0.15
C ILE A 89 -8.58 34.15 -0.18
N SER A 90 -9.78 34.46 -0.66
CA SER A 90 -10.88 33.49 -0.77
C SER A 90 -10.53 32.33 -1.70
N THR A 91 -9.96 32.63 -2.86
CA THR A 91 -9.58 31.60 -3.85
C THR A 91 -8.40 30.72 -3.36
N SER A 92 -7.45 31.32 -2.65
CA SER A 92 -6.33 30.58 -2.06
C SER A 92 -6.79 29.66 -0.94
N VAL A 93 -7.68 30.11 -0.07
CA VAL A 93 -8.27 29.27 0.99
C VAL A 93 -9.07 28.13 0.40
N PHE A 94 -9.89 28.39 -0.64
CA PHE A 94 -10.65 27.36 -1.34
C PHE A 94 -9.72 26.30 -1.98
N SER A 95 -8.67 26.71 -2.70
CA SER A 95 -7.72 25.80 -3.31
C SER A 95 -6.95 24.96 -2.27
N THR A 96 -6.54 25.58 -1.15
CA THR A 96 -5.87 24.86 -0.06
C THR A 96 -6.82 23.85 0.59
N GLY A 97 -8.08 24.24 0.82
CA GLY A 97 -9.10 23.35 1.34
C GLY A 97 -9.36 22.15 0.40
N MET A 98 -9.44 22.40 -0.90
CA MET A 98 -9.60 21.36 -1.92
C MET A 98 -8.43 20.36 -1.90
N ILE A 99 -7.19 20.85 -1.81
CA ILE A 99 -6.00 19.99 -1.69
C ILE A 99 -6.10 19.12 -0.43
N ALA A 100 -6.45 19.70 0.71
CA ALA A 100 -6.58 18.96 1.96
C ALA A 100 -7.65 17.85 1.86
N ILE A 101 -8.79 18.15 1.23
CA ILE A 101 -9.87 17.17 1.01
C ILE A 101 -9.40 16.03 0.10
N VAL A 102 -8.73 16.33 -1.02
CA VAL A 102 -8.26 15.31 -1.96
C VAL A 102 -7.19 14.44 -1.32
N VAL A 103 -6.26 15.01 -0.56
CA VAL A 103 -5.27 14.24 0.20
C VAL A 103 -5.96 13.32 1.22
N ALA A 104 -6.91 13.85 2.00
CA ALA A 104 -7.67 13.03 2.96
C ALA A 104 -8.44 11.89 2.26
N LEU A 105 -9.08 12.18 1.13
CA LEU A 105 -9.79 11.17 0.34
C LEU A 105 -8.84 10.08 -0.17
N THR A 106 -7.67 10.46 -0.66
CA THR A 106 -6.63 9.52 -1.11
C THR A 106 -6.21 8.57 0.03
N VAL A 107 -5.98 9.12 1.22
CA VAL A 107 -5.64 8.31 2.40
C VAL A 107 -6.79 7.35 2.77
N VAL A 108 -8.03 7.84 2.80
CA VAL A 108 -9.20 7.02 3.13
C VAL A 108 -9.39 5.88 2.12
N VAL A 109 -9.27 6.16 0.82
CA VAL A 109 -9.38 5.13 -0.23
C VAL A 109 -8.32 4.05 -0.04
N ASN A 110 -7.08 4.41 0.24
CA ASN A 110 -6.01 3.45 0.48
C ASN A 110 -6.20 2.66 1.78
N LEU A 111 -6.70 3.29 2.85
CA LEU A 111 -7.05 2.59 4.08
C LEU A 111 -8.18 1.58 3.87
N ILE A 112 -9.20 1.92 3.09
CA ILE A 112 -10.28 0.99 2.73
C ILE A 112 -9.72 -0.17 1.92
N ALA A 113 -8.88 0.10 0.91
CA ALA A 113 -8.27 -0.94 0.10
C ALA A 113 -7.39 -1.89 0.92
N SER A 114 -6.60 -1.36 1.86
CA SER A 114 -5.74 -2.16 2.74
C SER A 114 -6.51 -2.90 3.86
N ALA A 115 -7.75 -2.52 4.14
CA ALA A 115 -8.61 -3.21 5.09
C ALA A 115 -9.30 -4.45 4.47
N LEU A 116 -9.26 -4.59 3.15
CA LEU A 116 -9.82 -5.78 2.49
C LEU A 116 -8.91 -6.99 2.73
N PRO A 117 -9.50 -8.18 2.98
CA PRO A 117 -8.71 -9.39 3.16
C PRO A 117 -7.84 -9.70 1.93
N GLU A 118 -6.59 -10.03 2.14
CA GLU A 118 -5.63 -10.34 1.07
C GLU A 118 -6.08 -11.51 0.19
N THR A 119 -6.86 -12.43 0.73
CA THR A 119 -7.46 -13.57 0.01
C THR A 119 -8.29 -13.13 -1.21
N TYR A 120 -8.93 -11.95 -1.15
CA TYR A 120 -9.75 -11.42 -2.25
C TYR A 120 -9.02 -10.40 -3.11
N THR A 121 -7.95 -9.81 -2.58
CA THR A 121 -7.24 -8.70 -3.23
C THR A 121 -5.95 -9.12 -3.90
N GLN A 122 -5.48 -10.36 -3.69
CA GLN A 122 -4.25 -10.87 -4.28
C GLN A 122 -4.53 -12.04 -5.21
N ILE A 123 -4.09 -11.90 -6.45
CA ILE A 123 -4.17 -12.93 -7.47
C ILE A 123 -2.75 -13.47 -7.69
N ASP A 124 -2.58 -14.78 -7.51
CA ASP A 124 -1.32 -15.45 -7.80
C ASP A 124 -1.15 -15.58 -9.32
N ALA A 125 -0.26 -14.77 -9.89
CA ALA A 125 0.11 -14.78 -11.29
C ALA A 125 1.36 -15.62 -11.58
N THR A 126 1.92 -16.31 -10.57
CA THR A 126 3.08 -17.17 -10.77
C THR A 126 2.73 -18.37 -11.64
N SER A 127 3.63 -18.78 -12.52
CA SER A 127 3.40 -19.93 -13.42
C SER A 127 3.23 -21.26 -12.66
N GLN A 128 3.79 -21.35 -11.46
CA GLN A 128 3.71 -22.53 -10.59
C GLN A 128 2.66 -22.39 -9.48
N LYS A 129 1.90 -21.29 -9.46
CA LYS A 129 0.90 -20.98 -8.41
C LYS A 129 1.45 -21.15 -6.99
N LEU A 130 2.64 -20.62 -6.77
CA LEU A 130 3.39 -20.78 -5.52
C LEU A 130 2.65 -20.26 -4.28
N TYR A 131 1.76 -19.30 -4.47
CA TYR A 131 1.00 -18.64 -3.39
C TYR A 131 -0.49 -19.01 -3.41
N SER A 132 -0.90 -20.00 -4.21
CA SER A 132 -2.27 -20.50 -4.22
C SER A 132 -2.32 -21.90 -3.62
N ILE A 133 -3.41 -22.17 -2.89
CA ILE A 133 -3.70 -23.51 -2.40
C ILE A 133 -4.38 -24.27 -3.54
N THR A 134 -3.96 -25.52 -3.79
CA THR A 134 -4.57 -26.37 -4.82
C THR A 134 -5.96 -26.83 -4.36
N GLU A 135 -6.85 -27.07 -5.31
CA GLU A 135 -8.20 -27.58 -5.00
C GLU A 135 -8.18 -28.89 -4.17
N ASP A 136 -7.16 -29.73 -4.38
CA ASP A 136 -7.01 -30.95 -3.60
C ASP A 136 -6.61 -30.67 -2.15
N THR A 137 -5.81 -29.64 -1.92
CA THR A 137 -5.46 -29.18 -0.58
C THR A 137 -6.69 -28.58 0.12
N GLU A 138 -7.47 -27.75 -0.56
CA GLU A 138 -8.73 -27.21 0.00
C GLU A 138 -9.69 -28.32 0.41
N LYS A 139 -9.91 -29.30 -0.48
CA LYS A 139 -10.73 -30.47 -0.17
C LYS A 139 -10.21 -31.24 1.04
N TYR A 140 -8.89 -31.39 1.16
CA TYR A 140 -8.29 -32.06 2.31
C TYR A 140 -8.51 -31.27 3.59
N LEU A 141 -8.31 -29.95 3.55
CA LEU A 141 -8.51 -29.05 4.69
C LEU A 141 -9.96 -29.02 5.16
N ASP A 142 -10.94 -29.17 4.26
CA ASP A 142 -12.36 -29.29 4.58
C ASP A 142 -12.71 -30.60 5.29
N THR A 143 -11.90 -31.65 5.13
CA THR A 143 -12.09 -32.94 5.82
C THR A 143 -11.53 -32.98 7.23
N LEU A 144 -10.79 -31.96 7.64
CA LEU A 144 -10.19 -31.89 8.98
C LEU A 144 -11.27 -31.85 10.04
N LYS A 145 -11.15 -32.73 11.04
CA LYS A 145 -12.02 -32.81 12.20
C LYS A 145 -11.38 -32.22 13.47
N ASP A 146 -10.05 -32.21 13.51
CA ASP A 146 -9.25 -31.75 14.63
C ASP A 146 -8.60 -30.40 14.32
N ASP A 147 -8.44 -29.58 15.37
CA ASP A 147 -7.77 -28.29 15.22
C ASP A 147 -6.26 -28.46 15.05
N VAL A 148 -5.71 -27.85 14.02
CA VAL A 148 -4.29 -27.83 13.71
C VAL A 148 -3.76 -26.41 13.94
N THR A 149 -2.73 -26.26 14.75
CA THR A 149 -2.08 -24.96 14.98
C THR A 149 -0.70 -24.96 14.36
N LEU A 150 -0.45 -24.02 13.48
CA LEU A 150 0.83 -23.82 12.80
C LEU A 150 1.64 -22.76 13.55
N TYR A 151 2.79 -23.15 14.11
CA TYR A 151 3.69 -22.23 14.80
C TYR A 151 4.84 -21.81 13.90
N VAL A 152 4.97 -20.51 13.67
CA VAL A 152 6.09 -19.92 12.91
C VAL A 152 7.13 -19.42 13.89
N MET A 153 8.27 -20.11 13.96
CA MET A 153 9.40 -19.72 14.82
C MET A 153 10.42 -18.91 14.00
N VAL A 154 10.34 -17.59 14.08
CA VAL A 154 11.26 -16.67 13.42
C VAL A 154 11.68 -15.55 14.37
N ASN A 155 12.85 -14.97 14.14
CA ASN A 155 13.24 -13.74 14.83
C ASN A 155 12.26 -12.61 14.53
N LYS A 156 11.97 -11.77 15.54
CA LYS A 156 10.95 -10.70 15.48
C LYS A 156 11.07 -9.76 14.26
N ASN A 157 12.27 -9.65 13.64
CA ASN A 157 12.57 -8.79 12.50
C ASN A 157 12.89 -9.56 11.22
N SER A 158 12.66 -10.87 11.18
CA SER A 158 13.00 -11.75 10.04
C SER A 158 11.77 -12.54 9.57
N LYS A 159 10.58 -11.95 9.69
CA LYS A 159 9.36 -12.54 9.15
C LYS A 159 9.45 -12.53 7.62
N ASP A 160 9.29 -13.70 7.02
CA ASP A 160 9.17 -13.82 5.56
C ASP A 160 7.69 -13.61 5.20
N ASP A 161 7.39 -12.52 4.51
CA ASP A 161 6.02 -12.16 4.12
C ASP A 161 5.37 -13.22 3.24
N ASN A 162 6.15 -13.93 2.42
CA ASN A 162 5.61 -14.99 1.56
C ASN A 162 5.16 -16.20 2.35
N VAL A 163 5.93 -16.58 3.38
CA VAL A 163 5.55 -17.65 4.31
C VAL A 163 4.31 -17.27 5.09
N ASP A 164 4.26 -16.04 5.63
CA ASP A 164 3.10 -15.54 6.41
C ASP A 164 1.83 -15.54 5.54
N ARG A 165 1.91 -15.07 4.30
CA ARG A 165 0.80 -15.09 3.33
C ARG A 165 0.32 -16.50 3.00
N THR A 166 1.23 -17.43 2.78
CA THR A 166 0.88 -18.82 2.51
C THR A 166 0.14 -19.42 3.70
N LEU A 167 0.63 -19.19 4.91
CA LEU A 167 0.01 -19.70 6.13
C LEU A 167 -1.38 -19.09 6.38
N GLN A 168 -1.55 -17.79 6.12
CA GLN A 168 -2.85 -17.14 6.21
C GLN A 168 -3.87 -17.73 5.21
N LYS A 169 -3.44 -18.14 4.02
CA LYS A 169 -4.32 -18.84 3.06
C LYS A 169 -4.78 -20.20 3.60
N TYR A 170 -3.88 -20.95 4.22
CA TYR A 170 -4.28 -22.19 4.90
C TYR A 170 -5.29 -21.95 6.03
N ALA A 171 -5.06 -20.90 6.85
CA ALA A 171 -5.97 -20.53 7.91
C ALA A 171 -7.33 -20.03 7.40
N SER A 172 -7.37 -19.39 6.23
CA SER A 172 -8.63 -18.94 5.62
C SER A 172 -9.40 -20.05 4.93
N ALA A 173 -8.72 -21.12 4.49
CA ALA A 173 -9.33 -22.25 3.81
C ALA A 173 -10.02 -23.23 4.77
N SER A 174 -9.67 -23.26 6.06
CA SER A 174 -10.32 -24.14 7.03
C SER A 174 -10.46 -23.51 8.41
N LYS A 175 -11.60 -23.67 9.04
CA LYS A 175 -11.88 -23.23 10.41
C LYS A 175 -11.02 -23.96 11.47
N HIS A 176 -10.48 -25.12 11.11
CA HIS A 176 -9.67 -25.96 11.97
C HIS A 176 -8.18 -25.61 11.91
N VAL A 177 -7.76 -24.72 11.02
CA VAL A 177 -6.36 -24.28 10.91
C VAL A 177 -6.18 -22.90 11.57
N LYS A 178 -5.25 -22.83 12.52
CA LYS A 178 -4.86 -21.58 13.22
C LYS A 178 -3.36 -21.33 13.02
N VAL A 179 -2.97 -20.08 12.82
CA VAL A 179 -1.59 -19.63 12.63
C VAL A 179 -1.20 -18.69 13.76
#